data_5c5e09f6f71b5cb174009c29447b8cf6
#
_entry.id   5c5e09f6f71b5cb174009c29447b8cf6
#
_cell.length_a   1.000
_cell.length_b   1.000
_cell.length_c   1.000
_cell.angle_alpha   90.00
_cell.angle_beta   90.00
_cell.angle_gamma   90.00
#
_symmetry.space_group_name_H-M   'P 1'
#
loop_
_entity.id
_entity.type
_entity.pdbx_description
1 polymer ?
#
loop_
_entity_poly.entity_id
_entity_poly.type
_entity_poly.pdbx_seq_one_letter_code
_entity_poly.pdbx_strand_id
1 'polypeptide(L)'
;TDGTSTFSTVVLGKKSALVVDTLWGTTDYKGLLKKIIPIPYKIVNTHGHPDHSFGNFQFDEVFMNEKDFKVFHEKTIYNYEREEKFFNDEDRIKFGSFTEKIPSKLPENAFFDLGGITIQSVNLSGHTTGSTGFLVNEEKILISGDAISEELWLFMEESSTPAETLETYRKA
;
A
#
# COMPACT_ATOMS: atom_id res chain seq x y z
N THR A 1 21.09 4.12 6.59
CA THR A 1 20.00 3.97 5.63
C THR A 1 20.58 3.31 4.39
N ASP A 2 20.05 2.19 3.98
CA ASP A 2 20.44 1.38 2.83
C ASP A 2 20.04 1.98 1.47
N GLY A 3 19.54 3.22 1.46
CA GLY A 3 19.16 3.94 0.25
C GLY A 3 17.77 3.61 -0.29
N THR A 4 17.04 2.69 0.32
CA THR A 4 15.65 2.39 -0.04
C THR A 4 14.71 3.33 0.72
N SER A 5 13.84 4.01 0.02
CA SER A 5 12.83 4.90 0.60
C SER A 5 11.45 4.47 0.12
N THR A 6 10.60 4.08 1.05
CA THR A 6 9.19 3.81 0.78
C THR A 6 8.37 5.07 1.03
N PHE A 7 7.41 5.33 0.18
CA PHE A 7 6.54 6.49 0.27
C PHE A 7 5.09 6.06 0.49
N SER A 8 4.38 6.83 1.29
CA SER A 8 2.93 6.84 1.29
C SER A 8 2.44 8.11 0.61
N THR A 9 1.46 7.99 -0.25
CA THR A 9 0.91 9.12 -1.02
C THR A 9 -0.49 9.47 -0.53
N VAL A 10 -0.74 10.76 -0.33
CA VAL A 10 -2.07 11.26 0.03
C VAL A 10 -2.60 12.12 -1.12
N VAL A 11 -3.75 11.71 -1.68
CA VAL A 11 -4.47 12.50 -2.68
C VAL A 11 -5.68 13.14 -2.03
N LEU A 12 -5.72 14.47 -2.01
CA LEU A 12 -6.77 15.26 -1.37
C LEU A 12 -7.76 15.78 -2.40
N GLY A 13 -9.02 15.38 -2.30
CA GLY A 13 -10.13 16.01 -2.99
C GLY A 13 -10.87 17.01 -2.11
N LYS A 14 -11.99 17.56 -2.62
CA LYS A 14 -12.83 18.50 -1.86
C LYS A 14 -13.74 17.81 -0.83
N LYS A 15 -14.07 16.52 -1.05
CA LYS A 15 -15.03 15.76 -0.20
C LYS A 15 -14.35 14.68 0.64
N SER A 16 -13.31 14.07 0.11
CA SER A 16 -12.58 12.98 0.75
C SER A 16 -11.14 12.90 0.25
N ALA A 17 -10.35 12.02 0.86
CA ALA A 17 -8.98 11.73 0.44
C ALA A 17 -8.79 10.23 0.19
N LEU A 18 -7.77 9.89 -0.59
CA LEU A 18 -7.23 8.55 -0.70
C LEU A 18 -5.79 8.54 -0.18
N VAL A 19 -5.50 7.61 0.71
CA VAL A 19 -4.14 7.34 1.21
C VAL A 19 -3.68 6.04 0.55
N VAL A 20 -2.55 6.09 -0.10
CA VAL A 20 -1.92 4.94 -0.76
C VAL A 20 -0.71 4.52 0.04
N ASP A 21 -0.73 3.29 0.52
CA ASP A 21 0.24 2.62 1.38
C ASP A 21 0.33 3.16 2.82
N THR A 22 0.74 2.27 3.73
CA THR A 22 0.75 2.53 5.18
C THR A 22 2.15 2.45 5.80
N LEU A 23 3.18 2.24 4.97
CA LEU A 23 4.57 2.14 5.39
C LEU A 23 4.85 0.94 6.33
N TRP A 24 6.04 0.94 6.95
CA TRP A 24 6.49 -0.07 7.91
C TRP A 24 5.72 -0.09 9.25
N GLY A 25 4.81 0.84 9.51
CA GLY A 25 4.06 0.90 10.77
C GLY A 25 4.87 1.23 12.02
N THR A 26 6.14 1.62 11.88
CA THR A 26 7.06 1.92 12.99
C THR A 26 6.83 3.30 13.61
N THR A 27 5.87 4.07 13.09
CA THR A 27 5.51 5.40 13.59
C THR A 27 3.99 5.51 13.74
N ASP A 28 3.51 6.48 14.54
CA ASP A 28 2.08 6.79 14.65
C ASP A 28 1.56 7.43 13.36
N TYR A 29 1.43 6.61 12.31
CA TYR A 29 0.99 7.09 11.01
C TYR A 29 -0.50 7.51 11.04
N LYS A 30 -1.35 6.75 11.75
CA LYS A 30 -2.77 7.13 11.95
C LYS A 30 -2.90 8.49 12.65
N GLY A 31 -2.09 8.75 13.67
CA GLY A 31 -2.05 10.04 14.36
C GLY A 31 -1.54 11.18 13.48
N LEU A 32 -0.56 10.92 12.60
CA LEU A 32 -0.10 11.90 11.61
C LEU A 32 -1.22 12.24 10.61
N LEU A 33 -1.86 11.21 10.01
CA LEU A 33 -2.95 11.42 9.04
C LEU A 33 -4.09 12.24 9.64
N LYS A 34 -4.48 11.97 10.91
CA LYS A 34 -5.51 12.77 11.62
C LYS A 34 -5.16 14.26 11.75
N LYS A 35 -3.87 14.60 11.79
CA LYS A 35 -3.41 15.99 11.89
C LYS A 35 -3.40 16.71 10.55
N ILE A 36 -3.12 15.97 9.46
CA ILE A 36 -2.91 16.56 8.12
C ILE A 36 -4.12 16.42 7.20
N ILE A 37 -5.02 15.47 7.45
CA ILE A 37 -6.22 15.24 6.63
C ILE A 37 -7.47 15.58 7.45
N PRO A 38 -8.09 16.75 7.23
CA PRO A 38 -9.26 17.20 7.98
C PRO A 38 -10.60 16.64 7.46
N ILE A 39 -10.57 15.77 6.46
CA ILE A 39 -11.74 15.21 5.75
C ILE A 39 -11.71 13.68 5.82
N PRO A 40 -12.83 12.99 5.59
CA PRO A 40 -12.86 11.52 5.51
C PRO A 40 -11.87 10.99 4.48
N TYR A 41 -11.24 9.85 4.75
CA TYR A 41 -10.34 9.21 3.82
C TYR A 41 -10.51 7.70 3.80
N LYS A 42 -10.12 7.10 2.68
CA LYS A 42 -9.93 5.66 2.52
C LYS A 42 -8.44 5.35 2.37
N ILE A 43 -8.09 4.12 2.69
CA ILE A 43 -6.71 3.63 2.58
C ILE A 43 -6.68 2.45 1.62
N VAL A 44 -5.70 2.44 0.73
CA VAL A 44 -5.44 1.36 -0.21
C VAL A 44 -3.96 0.99 -0.16
N ASN A 45 -3.61 -0.26 -0.44
CA ASN A 45 -2.22 -0.65 -0.67
C ASN A 45 -1.98 -0.91 -2.16
N THR A 46 -0.78 -0.52 -2.60
CA THR A 46 -0.29 -0.87 -3.95
C THR A 46 -0.03 -2.36 -4.06
N HIS A 47 0.52 -2.97 -3.00
CA HIS A 47 0.82 -4.40 -2.94
C HIS A 47 1.03 -4.87 -1.48
N GLY A 48 1.32 -6.16 -1.30
CA GLY A 48 1.33 -6.81 0.01
C GLY A 48 2.67 -6.77 0.77
N HIS A 49 3.74 -6.15 0.26
CA HIS A 49 5.01 -6.11 0.97
C HIS A 49 4.95 -5.22 2.23
N PRO A 50 5.72 -5.56 3.27
CA PRO A 50 5.60 -4.94 4.59
C PRO A 50 5.92 -3.45 4.63
N ASP A 51 6.87 -3.00 3.83
CA ASP A 51 7.25 -1.58 3.73
C ASP A 51 6.15 -0.71 3.11
N HIS A 52 5.13 -1.32 2.49
CA HIS A 52 3.93 -0.68 1.96
C HIS A 52 2.67 -0.95 2.80
N SER A 53 2.60 -2.07 3.50
CA SER A 53 1.36 -2.56 4.10
C SER A 53 1.43 -2.90 5.59
N PHE A 54 2.62 -2.95 6.20
CA PHE A 54 2.74 -3.35 7.60
C PHE A 54 1.97 -2.40 8.55
N GLY A 55 1.90 -1.11 8.26
CA GLY A 55 1.13 -0.13 9.02
C GLY A 55 -0.38 -0.30 8.99
N ASN A 56 -0.93 -1.27 8.23
CA ASN A 56 -2.36 -1.54 8.14
C ASN A 56 -3.01 -1.80 9.50
N PHE A 57 -2.26 -2.39 10.46
CA PHE A 57 -2.79 -2.67 11.80
C PHE A 57 -3.28 -1.43 12.56
N GLN A 58 -2.80 -0.23 12.20
CA GLN A 58 -3.23 1.02 12.82
C GLN A 58 -4.63 1.47 12.38
N PHE A 59 -5.20 0.88 11.33
CA PHE A 59 -6.43 1.33 10.70
C PHE A 59 -7.54 0.29 10.81
N ASP A 60 -8.79 0.75 10.76
CA ASP A 60 -9.95 -0.12 10.89
C ASP A 60 -10.28 -0.84 9.58
N GLU A 61 -10.00 -0.21 8.44
CA GLU A 61 -10.20 -0.77 7.11
C GLU A 61 -9.10 -0.28 6.15
N VAL A 62 -8.51 -1.22 5.41
CA VAL A 62 -7.54 -0.96 4.33
C VAL A 62 -7.92 -1.88 3.17
N PHE A 63 -7.90 -1.39 1.95
CA PHE A 63 -8.20 -2.17 0.75
C PHE A 63 -6.92 -2.59 0.04
N MET A 64 -6.90 -3.83 -0.43
CA MET A 64 -5.78 -4.42 -1.18
C MET A 64 -6.30 -5.39 -2.23
N ASN A 65 -5.55 -5.61 -3.30
CA ASN A 65 -5.84 -6.66 -4.27
C ASN A 65 -5.77 -8.03 -3.57
N GLU A 66 -6.81 -8.86 -3.70
CA GLU A 66 -6.88 -10.17 -3.04
C GLU A 66 -5.74 -11.13 -3.41
N LYS A 67 -5.12 -10.97 -4.58
CA LYS A 67 -3.97 -11.77 -4.99
C LYS A 67 -2.77 -11.60 -4.07
N ASP A 68 -2.69 -10.46 -3.37
CA ASP A 68 -1.61 -10.16 -2.44
C ASP A 68 -1.95 -10.47 -0.97
N PHE A 69 -3.13 -10.99 -0.66
CA PHE A 69 -3.49 -11.35 0.72
C PHE A 69 -2.54 -12.39 1.32
N LYS A 70 -2.12 -13.38 0.51
CA LYS A 70 -1.14 -14.38 0.95
C LYS A 70 0.22 -13.71 1.24
N VAL A 71 0.69 -12.87 0.32
CA VAL A 71 1.95 -12.13 0.47
C VAL A 71 1.91 -11.28 1.74
N PHE A 72 0.85 -10.51 1.92
CA PHE A 72 0.64 -9.68 3.10
C PHE A 72 0.70 -10.52 4.38
N HIS A 73 -0.07 -11.61 4.46
CA HIS A 73 -0.10 -12.48 5.63
C HIS A 73 1.27 -13.06 5.97
N GLU A 74 1.94 -13.71 5.02
CA GLU A 74 3.21 -14.38 5.23
C GLU A 74 4.35 -13.40 5.57
N LYS A 75 4.43 -12.28 4.86
CA LYS A 75 5.49 -11.29 5.08
C LYS A 75 5.26 -10.44 6.33
N THR A 76 4.02 -10.15 6.69
CA THR A 76 3.68 -9.37 7.89
C THR A 76 4.11 -10.10 9.16
N ILE A 77 3.79 -11.41 9.31
CA ILE A 77 4.21 -12.19 10.47
C ILE A 77 5.74 -12.25 10.55
N TYR A 78 6.40 -12.61 9.46
CA TYR A 78 7.86 -12.69 9.43
C TYR A 78 8.54 -11.38 9.83
N ASN A 79 8.04 -10.26 9.32
CA ASN A 79 8.62 -8.96 9.65
C ASN A 79 8.30 -8.53 11.07
N TYR A 80 7.11 -8.81 11.59
CA TYR A 80 6.81 -8.55 12.99
C TYR A 80 7.81 -9.26 13.91
N GLU A 81 8.03 -10.56 13.75
CA GLU A 81 8.98 -11.34 14.55
C GLU A 81 10.42 -10.82 14.42
N ARG A 82 10.80 -10.32 13.24
CA ARG A 82 12.11 -9.74 12.98
C ARG A 82 12.25 -8.35 13.59
N GLU A 83 11.26 -7.49 13.38
CA GLU A 83 11.28 -6.07 13.78
C GLU A 83 10.89 -5.88 15.26
N GLU A 84 10.19 -6.83 15.87
CA GLU A 84 9.87 -6.79 17.31
C GLU A 84 11.08 -6.53 18.20
N LYS A 85 12.26 -7.00 17.77
CA LYS A 85 13.53 -6.79 18.47
C LYS A 85 14.00 -5.34 18.47
N PHE A 86 13.52 -4.54 17.52
CA PHE A 86 13.87 -3.12 17.35
C PHE A 86 12.82 -2.18 17.94
N PHE A 87 11.61 -2.68 18.25
CA PHE A 87 10.60 -1.89 18.94
C PHE A 87 11.01 -1.69 20.38
N ASN A 88 11.20 -0.44 20.78
CA ASN A 88 11.35 -0.12 22.20
C ASN A 88 9.97 -0.16 22.91
N ASP A 89 9.99 -0.14 24.25
CA ASP A 89 8.75 -0.24 25.02
C ASP A 89 7.81 0.97 24.80
N GLU A 90 8.36 2.15 24.49
CA GLU A 90 7.55 3.33 24.15
C GLU A 90 6.80 3.16 22.83
N ASP A 91 7.41 2.57 21.81
CA ASP A 91 6.77 2.27 20.53
C ASP A 91 5.64 1.25 20.73
N ARG A 92 5.87 0.20 21.53
CA ARG A 92 4.84 -0.81 21.85
C ARG A 92 3.65 -0.21 22.61
N ILE A 93 3.90 0.69 23.54
CA ILE A 93 2.84 1.39 24.30
C ILE A 93 2.09 2.37 23.39
N LYS A 94 2.80 3.08 22.52
CA LYS A 94 2.27 4.13 21.66
C LYS A 94 1.40 3.61 20.53
N PHE A 95 1.74 2.45 19.97
CA PHE A 95 1.04 1.87 18.80
C PHE A 95 0.09 0.74 19.17
N GLY A 96 0.08 0.32 20.44
CA GLY A 96 -0.67 -0.85 20.90
C GLY A 96 -0.03 -2.16 20.48
N SER A 97 -0.66 -3.26 20.85
CA SER A 97 -0.25 -4.58 20.37
C SER A 97 -0.54 -4.71 18.89
N PHE A 98 0.45 -5.16 18.13
CA PHE A 98 0.23 -5.57 16.76
C PHE A 98 -0.90 -6.60 16.69
N THR A 99 -1.86 -6.32 15.84
CA THR A 99 -2.91 -7.26 15.50
C THR A 99 -2.97 -7.32 13.99
N GLU A 100 -2.70 -8.49 13.43
CA GLU A 100 -2.85 -8.69 12.00
C GLU A 100 -4.32 -8.44 11.61
N LYS A 101 -4.53 -7.48 10.73
CA LYS A 101 -5.84 -7.21 10.13
C LYS A 101 -5.77 -7.58 8.67
N ILE A 102 -6.58 -8.55 8.27
CA ILE A 102 -6.70 -8.93 6.86
C ILE A 102 -7.31 -7.74 6.10
N PRO A 103 -6.67 -7.26 5.03
CA PRO A 103 -7.23 -6.19 4.22
C PRO A 103 -8.58 -6.57 3.61
N SER A 104 -9.41 -5.57 3.39
CA SER A 104 -10.62 -5.73 2.58
C SER A 104 -10.24 -5.85 1.10
N LYS A 105 -10.99 -6.66 0.35
CA LYS A 105 -10.78 -6.81 -1.08
C LYS A 105 -10.99 -5.49 -1.81
N LEU A 106 -9.98 -5.03 -2.53
CA LEU A 106 -10.13 -3.93 -3.48
C LEU A 106 -10.95 -4.44 -4.69
N PRO A 107 -12.06 -3.77 -5.05
CA PRO A 107 -12.81 -4.12 -6.25
C PRO A 107 -11.97 -4.00 -7.52
N GLU A 108 -12.21 -4.88 -8.50
CA GLU A 108 -11.64 -4.69 -9.83
C GLU A 108 -12.09 -3.36 -10.42
N ASN A 109 -11.17 -2.64 -11.06
CA ASN A 109 -11.43 -1.29 -11.60
C ASN A 109 -12.01 -0.33 -10.55
N ALA A 110 -11.50 -0.41 -9.31
CA ALA A 110 -11.94 0.46 -8.24
C ALA A 110 -11.85 1.94 -8.66
N PHE A 111 -12.90 2.68 -8.36
CA PHE A 111 -13.01 4.10 -8.69
C PHE A 111 -13.35 4.91 -7.46
N PHE A 112 -12.60 5.99 -7.23
CA PHE A 112 -12.77 6.88 -6.10
C PHE A 112 -13.02 8.30 -6.59
N ASP A 113 -14.22 8.85 -6.33
CA ASP A 113 -14.53 10.27 -6.53
C ASP A 113 -14.25 11.02 -5.21
N LEU A 114 -13.19 11.80 -5.19
CA LEU A 114 -12.77 12.58 -4.03
C LEU A 114 -13.36 14.00 -4.00
N GLY A 115 -14.21 14.33 -4.97
CA GLY A 115 -14.80 15.66 -5.14
C GLY A 115 -13.88 16.59 -5.92
N GLY A 116 -13.90 16.47 -7.23
CA GLY A 116 -13.09 17.26 -8.19
C GLY A 116 -11.75 16.63 -8.56
N ILE A 117 -11.43 15.52 -7.93
CA ILE A 117 -10.33 14.61 -8.31
C ILE A 117 -10.88 13.19 -8.28
N THR A 118 -10.59 12.42 -9.30
CA THR A 118 -10.98 11.02 -9.42
C THR A 118 -9.77 10.12 -9.55
N ILE A 119 -9.85 8.93 -8.96
CA ILE A 119 -8.76 7.94 -8.99
C ILE A 119 -9.32 6.61 -9.47
N GLN A 120 -8.61 5.97 -10.38
CA GLN A 120 -8.92 4.64 -10.88
C GLN A 120 -7.80 3.68 -10.53
N SER A 121 -8.13 2.47 -10.06
CA SER A 121 -7.15 1.41 -9.92
C SER A 121 -6.74 0.84 -11.28
N VAL A 122 -5.45 0.58 -11.44
CA VAL A 122 -4.84 0.02 -12.66
C VAL A 122 -4.12 -1.26 -12.28
N ASN A 123 -4.34 -2.34 -13.00
CA ASN A 123 -3.60 -3.58 -12.80
C ASN A 123 -2.14 -3.40 -13.25
N LEU A 124 -1.20 -3.57 -12.34
CA LEU A 124 0.23 -3.52 -12.58
C LEU A 124 0.93 -4.81 -12.10
N SER A 125 0.25 -5.96 -12.25
CA SER A 125 0.87 -7.27 -11.90
C SER A 125 2.27 -7.40 -12.52
N GLY A 126 3.25 -7.65 -11.67
CA GLY A 126 4.66 -7.71 -12.02
C GLY A 126 5.48 -7.97 -10.78
N HIS A 127 5.85 -6.94 -10.05
CA HIS A 127 6.58 -7.00 -8.79
C HIS A 127 5.93 -7.97 -7.78
N THR A 128 4.61 -7.86 -7.59
CA THR A 128 3.76 -8.93 -7.09
C THR A 128 2.63 -9.20 -8.08
N THR A 129 2.00 -10.38 -7.96
CA THR A 129 0.83 -10.73 -8.80
C THR A 129 -0.39 -9.86 -8.51
N GLY A 130 -0.46 -9.23 -7.33
CA GLY A 130 -1.51 -8.31 -6.90
C GLY A 130 -1.16 -6.84 -7.04
N SER A 131 0.03 -6.48 -7.57
CA SER A 131 0.44 -5.09 -7.73
C SER A 131 -0.61 -4.26 -8.45
N THR A 132 -0.99 -3.15 -7.83
CA THR A 132 -2.05 -2.26 -8.28
C THR A 132 -1.57 -0.81 -8.25
N GLY A 133 -1.68 -0.12 -9.37
CA GLY A 133 -1.46 1.32 -9.44
C GLY A 133 -2.75 2.10 -9.21
N PHE A 134 -2.61 3.39 -8.90
CA PHE A 134 -3.73 4.32 -8.70
C PHE A 134 -3.50 5.55 -9.58
N LEU A 135 -4.29 5.65 -10.66
CA LEU A 135 -4.22 6.75 -11.62
C LEU A 135 -5.09 7.92 -11.16
N VAL A 136 -4.48 9.05 -10.88
CA VAL A 136 -5.16 10.33 -10.67
C VAL A 136 -5.52 10.91 -12.05
N ASN A 137 -6.79 10.82 -12.41
CA ASN A 137 -7.22 11.05 -13.79
C ASN A 137 -7.00 12.49 -14.29
N GLU A 138 -7.28 13.48 -13.45
CA GLU A 138 -7.17 14.91 -13.80
C GLU A 138 -5.73 15.34 -14.00
N GLU A 139 -4.83 14.85 -13.13
CA GLU A 139 -3.40 15.20 -13.13
C GLU A 139 -2.57 14.23 -14.00
N LYS A 140 -3.14 13.11 -14.44
CA LYS A 140 -2.45 12.04 -15.18
C LYS A 140 -1.22 11.52 -14.43
N ILE A 141 -1.33 11.43 -13.11
CA ILE A 141 -0.28 10.90 -12.22
C ILE A 141 -0.64 9.47 -11.86
N LEU A 142 0.28 8.54 -12.08
CA LEU A 142 0.15 7.15 -11.66
C LEU A 142 0.99 6.91 -10.40
N ILE A 143 0.33 6.51 -9.32
CA ILE A 143 0.96 6.04 -8.10
C ILE A 143 1.13 4.53 -8.26
N SER A 144 2.35 4.08 -8.52
CA SER A 144 2.64 2.71 -8.97
C SER A 144 3.16 1.77 -7.88
N GLY A 145 3.53 2.31 -6.70
CA GLY A 145 4.36 1.54 -5.77
C GLY A 145 5.60 1.01 -6.48
N ASP A 146 6.00 -0.22 -6.18
CA ASP A 146 7.19 -0.85 -6.72
C ASP A 146 7.00 -1.47 -8.11
N ALA A 147 5.78 -1.42 -8.65
CA ALA A 147 5.50 -1.96 -9.98
C ALA A 147 6.20 -1.18 -11.11
N ILE A 148 6.52 0.11 -10.91
CA ILE A 148 7.29 0.91 -11.86
C ILE A 148 8.44 1.57 -11.10
N SER A 149 9.64 1.06 -11.28
CA SER A 149 10.87 1.56 -10.66
C SER A 149 12.05 1.39 -11.65
N GLU A 150 13.17 2.06 -11.37
CA GLU A 150 14.40 1.92 -12.17
C GLU A 150 14.92 0.48 -12.16
N GLU A 151 14.75 -0.22 -11.02
CA GLU A 151 15.11 -1.64 -10.84
C GLU A 151 13.85 -2.41 -10.47
N LEU A 152 13.14 -2.95 -11.45
CA LEU A 152 11.96 -3.76 -11.23
C LEU A 152 12.34 -5.18 -10.79
N TRP A 153 11.98 -5.54 -9.57
CA TRP A 153 12.26 -6.85 -9.00
C TRP A 153 11.18 -7.86 -9.38
N LEU A 154 11.57 -8.84 -10.21
CA LEU A 154 10.73 -9.94 -10.70
C LEU A 154 11.30 -11.32 -10.33
N PHE A 155 12.15 -11.40 -9.31
CA PHE A 155 12.83 -12.64 -8.91
C PHE A 155 12.23 -13.28 -7.64
N MET A 156 11.23 -12.67 -7.05
CA MET A 156 10.57 -13.18 -5.86
C MET A 156 9.52 -14.23 -6.23
N GLU A 157 9.16 -15.10 -5.28
CA GLU A 157 8.16 -16.16 -5.47
C GLU A 157 6.79 -15.58 -5.85
N GLU A 158 6.44 -14.44 -5.28
CA GLU A 158 5.19 -13.72 -5.51
C GLU A 158 5.19 -12.87 -6.79
N SER A 159 6.31 -12.74 -7.48
CA SER A 159 6.39 -11.96 -8.73
C SER A 159 5.74 -12.69 -9.91
N SER A 160 5.20 -11.90 -10.83
CA SER A 160 4.83 -12.42 -12.16
C SER A 160 6.08 -12.69 -12.99
N THR A 161 5.98 -13.57 -13.97
CA THR A 161 7.06 -13.77 -14.93
C THR A 161 7.29 -12.49 -15.75
N PRO A 162 8.50 -12.26 -16.29
CA PRO A 162 8.76 -11.10 -17.15
C PRO A 162 7.80 -10.99 -18.36
N ALA A 163 7.39 -12.13 -18.91
CA ALA A 163 6.47 -12.17 -20.05
C ALA A 163 5.06 -11.71 -19.64
N GLU A 164 4.54 -12.19 -18.51
CA GLU A 164 3.24 -11.79 -17.96
C GLU A 164 3.25 -10.31 -17.55
N THR A 165 4.33 -9.84 -16.93
CA THR A 165 4.51 -8.44 -16.57
C THR A 165 4.45 -7.54 -17.80
N LEU A 166 5.17 -7.89 -18.86
CA LEU A 166 5.16 -7.13 -20.11
C LEU A 166 3.76 -7.10 -20.74
N GLU A 167 3.04 -8.23 -20.70
CA GLU A 167 1.66 -8.29 -21.21
C GLU A 167 0.72 -7.39 -20.40
N THR A 168 0.87 -7.39 -19.07
CA THR A 168 0.09 -6.53 -18.18
C THR A 168 0.33 -5.05 -18.50
N TYR A 169 1.60 -4.64 -18.58
CA TYR A 169 1.97 -3.22 -18.80
C TYR A 169 1.58 -2.69 -20.18
N ARG A 170 1.43 -3.57 -21.18
CA ARG A 170 0.91 -3.17 -22.50
C ARG A 170 -0.60 -2.88 -22.49
N LYS A 171 -1.32 -3.37 -21.48
CA LYS A 171 -2.78 -3.22 -21.35
C LYS A 171 -3.18 -2.12 -20.36
N ALA A 172 -2.24 -1.73 -19.49
CA ALA A 172 -2.41 -0.67 -18.50
C ALA A 172 -2.30 0.72 -19.15
#